data_915070446fc1bad4b2aa690f0b83262c
#
_entry.id   915070446fc1bad4b2aa690f0b83262c
#
_cell.length_a   1.000
_cell.length_b   1.000
_cell.length_c   1.000
_cell.angle_alpha   90.00
_cell.angle_beta   90.00
_cell.angle_gamma   90.00
#
_symmetry.space_group_name_H-M   'P 1'
#
loop_
_entity.id
_entity.type
_entity.pdbx_description
1 polymer ?
#
loop_
_entity_poly.entity_id
_entity_poly.type
_entity_poly.pdbx_seq_one_letter_code
_entity_poly.pdbx_strand_id
1 'polypeptide(L)'
;YGKSMEIEMMPMVNHFFLSSLPYTLGVVVIWFLIAYWANTSIINSATCSKPLDRKENKRVYNLVENLCMSQGMSMPKINIIYDDSLNAFASGINDRTYTITLSRGIIQKLNDEELEAVIGHELTHIRNRDVRLLIISIVFVGIFSMLTEITFYAITHIRVRSNSKGSGGIFIFIFIALLIAAIGFLFAS
;
A
#
# COMPACT_ATOMS: atom_id res chain seq x y z
N TYR A 1 17.36 -41.80 22.20
CA TYR A 1 15.93 -41.74 21.83
C TYR A 1 15.53 -40.37 21.24
N GLY A 2 16.16 -39.27 21.64
CA GLY A 2 15.81 -37.93 21.12
C GLY A 2 16.30 -37.63 19.68
N LYS A 3 17.49 -38.13 19.32
CA LYS A 3 18.15 -37.84 18.04
C LYS A 3 17.51 -38.54 16.83
N SER A 4 16.90 -39.68 17.00
CA SER A 4 16.21 -40.44 15.95
C SER A 4 14.86 -39.78 15.57
N MET A 5 14.17 -39.15 16.52
CA MET A 5 12.88 -38.50 16.30
C MET A 5 13.03 -37.14 15.59
N GLU A 6 14.13 -36.41 15.84
CA GLU A 6 14.46 -35.20 15.10
C GLU A 6 14.79 -35.46 13.62
N ILE A 7 15.46 -36.56 13.33
CA ILE A 7 15.85 -36.95 11.96
C ILE A 7 14.62 -37.32 11.12
N GLU A 8 13.60 -37.91 11.69
CA GLU A 8 12.36 -38.28 10.99
C GLU A 8 11.39 -37.08 10.84
N MET A 9 11.41 -36.14 11.77
CA MET A 9 10.51 -34.97 11.69
C MET A 9 10.96 -33.90 10.68
N MET A 10 12.27 -33.76 10.46
CA MET A 10 12.81 -32.79 9.50
C MET A 10 12.28 -32.93 8.06
N PRO A 11 12.27 -34.13 7.46
CA PRO A 11 11.72 -34.28 6.10
C PRO A 11 10.21 -34.03 6.04
N MET A 12 9.47 -34.35 7.08
CA MET A 12 8.02 -34.12 7.15
C MET A 12 7.68 -32.63 7.24
N VAL A 13 8.42 -31.87 8.04
CA VAL A 13 8.30 -30.41 8.16
C VAL A 13 8.70 -29.72 6.85
N ASN A 14 9.81 -30.16 6.23
CA ASN A 14 10.24 -29.62 4.94
C ASN A 14 9.23 -29.92 3.84
N HIS A 15 8.66 -31.10 3.81
CA HIS A 15 7.64 -31.46 2.82
C HIS A 15 6.37 -30.61 3.01
N PHE A 16 5.91 -30.43 4.24
CA PHE A 16 4.76 -29.58 4.53
C PHE A 16 5.04 -28.11 4.18
N PHE A 17 6.20 -27.61 4.52
CA PHE A 17 6.62 -26.24 4.18
C PHE A 17 6.71 -26.04 2.67
N LEU A 18 7.38 -26.92 1.95
CA LEU A 18 7.52 -26.84 0.49
C LEU A 18 6.17 -26.99 -0.22
N SER A 19 5.28 -27.82 0.28
CA SER A 19 3.94 -27.97 -0.30
C SER A 19 3.01 -26.81 -0.02
N SER A 20 3.15 -26.12 1.11
CA SER A 20 2.35 -24.94 1.46
C SER A 20 2.85 -23.64 0.81
N LEU A 21 4.15 -23.56 0.49
CA LEU A 21 4.79 -22.38 -0.07
C LEU A 21 4.10 -21.85 -1.35
N PRO A 22 3.78 -22.67 -2.38
CA PRO A 22 3.12 -22.17 -3.59
C PRO A 22 1.72 -21.63 -3.31
N TYR A 23 0.98 -22.20 -2.38
CA TYR A 23 -0.34 -21.69 -2.00
C TYR A 23 -0.24 -20.34 -1.28
N THR A 24 0.71 -20.22 -0.36
CA THR A 24 0.96 -18.96 0.35
C THR A 24 1.39 -17.86 -0.60
N LEU A 25 2.33 -18.16 -1.51
CA LEU A 25 2.75 -17.21 -2.54
C LEU A 25 1.59 -16.83 -3.46
N GLY A 26 0.75 -17.79 -3.85
CA GLY A 26 -0.45 -17.53 -4.66
C GLY A 26 -1.40 -16.54 -3.97
N VAL A 27 -1.69 -16.74 -2.70
CA VAL A 27 -2.55 -15.84 -1.91
C VAL A 27 -1.93 -14.44 -1.81
N VAL A 28 -0.63 -14.33 -1.54
CA VAL A 28 0.08 -13.05 -1.46
C VAL A 28 0.04 -12.31 -2.80
N VAL A 29 0.29 -13.01 -3.91
CA VAL A 29 0.24 -12.42 -5.25
C VAL A 29 -1.17 -11.94 -5.59
N ILE A 30 -2.19 -12.75 -5.31
CA ILE A 30 -3.59 -12.37 -5.55
C ILE A 30 -3.94 -11.13 -4.70
N TRP A 31 -3.57 -11.12 -3.44
CA TRP A 31 -3.78 -9.97 -2.56
C TRP A 31 -3.08 -8.71 -3.07
N PHE A 32 -1.82 -8.85 -3.49
CA PHE A 32 -1.07 -7.75 -4.09
C PHE A 32 -1.75 -7.19 -5.34
N LEU A 33 -2.22 -8.07 -6.23
CA LEU A 33 -2.95 -7.66 -7.42
C LEU A 33 -4.25 -6.93 -7.07
N ILE A 34 -5.03 -7.45 -6.13
CA ILE A 34 -6.27 -6.80 -5.68
C ILE A 34 -5.95 -5.42 -5.09
N ALA A 35 -4.99 -5.32 -4.18
CA ALA A 35 -4.59 -4.07 -3.56
C ALA A 35 -4.07 -3.07 -4.60
N TYR A 36 -3.29 -3.52 -5.57
CA TYR A 36 -2.78 -2.69 -6.65
C TYR A 36 -3.88 -2.13 -7.55
N TRP A 37 -4.84 -2.98 -7.95
CA TRP A 37 -5.95 -2.57 -8.82
C TRP A 37 -7.02 -1.76 -8.10
N ALA A 38 -7.27 -2.07 -6.84
CA ALA A 38 -8.34 -1.45 -6.06
C ALA A 38 -7.92 -0.15 -5.35
N ASN A 39 -6.61 0.21 -5.31
CA ASN A 39 -6.13 1.31 -4.48
C ASN A 39 -6.84 2.64 -4.73
N THR A 40 -6.99 3.03 -6.01
CA THR A 40 -7.65 4.30 -6.36
C THR A 40 -9.12 4.31 -5.93
N SER A 41 -9.82 3.18 -6.08
CA SER A 41 -11.21 3.04 -5.65
C SER A 41 -11.32 3.06 -4.13
N ILE A 42 -10.39 2.44 -3.41
CA ILE A 42 -10.34 2.45 -1.95
C ILE A 42 -10.12 3.87 -1.43
N ILE A 43 -9.16 4.61 -2.01
CA ILE A 43 -8.89 6.00 -1.61
C ILE A 43 -10.11 6.87 -1.88
N ASN A 44 -10.72 6.79 -3.06
CA ASN A 44 -11.90 7.57 -3.40
C ASN A 44 -13.09 7.26 -2.46
N SER A 45 -13.29 6.00 -2.11
CA SER A 45 -14.34 5.60 -1.17
C SER A 45 -14.05 6.06 0.26
N ALA A 46 -12.81 5.93 0.72
CA ALA A 46 -12.40 6.35 2.06
C ALA A 46 -12.47 7.86 2.26
N THR A 47 -12.21 8.64 1.20
CA THR A 47 -12.23 10.11 1.24
C THR A 47 -13.58 10.70 0.81
N CYS A 48 -14.52 9.88 0.36
CA CYS A 48 -15.79 10.33 -0.23
C CYS A 48 -15.59 11.33 -1.36
N SER A 49 -14.47 11.24 -2.08
CA SER A 49 -14.13 12.15 -3.17
C SER A 49 -15.00 11.88 -4.40
N LYS A 50 -15.36 12.95 -5.10
CA LYS A 50 -16.15 12.88 -6.34
C LYS A 50 -15.36 13.50 -7.48
N PRO A 51 -15.51 13.00 -8.72
CA PRO A 51 -14.94 13.67 -9.89
C PRO A 51 -15.45 15.09 -9.97
N LEU A 52 -14.54 16.02 -10.21
CA LEU A 52 -14.87 17.42 -10.48
C LEU A 52 -15.03 17.60 -12.00
N ASP A 53 -16.15 18.14 -12.46
CA ASP A 53 -16.33 18.46 -13.87
C ASP A 53 -15.73 19.84 -14.18
N ARG A 54 -15.15 19.98 -15.37
CA ARG A 54 -14.64 21.26 -15.88
C ARG A 54 -15.70 22.37 -15.88
N LYS A 55 -16.97 22.00 -16.10
CA LYS A 55 -18.08 22.93 -16.06
C LYS A 55 -18.39 23.46 -14.67
N GLU A 56 -18.14 22.64 -13.64
CA GLU A 56 -18.39 22.99 -12.24
C GLU A 56 -17.34 23.94 -11.70
N ASN A 57 -16.07 23.76 -12.08
CA ASN A 57 -14.99 24.63 -11.61
C ASN A 57 -13.91 24.83 -12.67
N LYS A 58 -14.14 25.82 -13.56
CA LYS A 58 -13.20 26.20 -14.60
C LYS A 58 -11.87 26.72 -14.05
N ARG A 59 -11.90 27.38 -12.88
CA ARG A 59 -10.71 27.93 -12.24
C ARG A 59 -9.71 26.83 -11.91
N VAL A 60 -10.12 25.81 -11.18
CA VAL A 60 -9.25 24.67 -10.81
C VAL A 60 -8.74 23.94 -12.05
N TYR A 61 -9.63 23.69 -13.02
CA TYR A 61 -9.23 23.01 -14.26
C TYR A 61 -8.16 23.76 -15.02
N ASN A 62 -8.31 25.08 -15.18
CA ASN A 62 -7.34 25.91 -15.89
C ASN A 62 -5.98 25.95 -15.19
N LEU A 63 -5.96 26.05 -13.85
CA LEU A 63 -4.71 26.01 -13.07
C LEU A 63 -3.98 24.67 -13.26
N VAL A 64 -4.68 23.53 -13.12
CA VAL A 64 -4.08 22.21 -13.33
C VAL A 64 -3.59 22.04 -14.77
N GLU A 65 -4.40 22.44 -15.77
CA GLU A 65 -4.06 22.33 -17.20
C GLU A 65 -2.82 23.16 -17.55
N ASN A 66 -2.74 24.41 -17.09
CA ASN A 66 -1.60 25.29 -17.31
C ASN A 66 -0.31 24.73 -16.70
N LEU A 67 -0.39 24.22 -15.46
CA LEU A 67 0.74 23.59 -14.79
C LEU A 67 1.19 22.33 -15.50
N CYS A 68 0.26 21.47 -15.93
CA CYS A 68 0.58 20.25 -16.68
C CYS A 68 1.26 20.59 -18.02
N MET A 69 0.75 21.60 -18.76
CA MET A 69 1.35 22.06 -20.01
C MET A 69 2.76 22.61 -19.78
N SER A 70 2.97 23.42 -18.75
CA SER A 70 4.28 24.01 -18.44
C SER A 70 5.33 22.94 -18.05
N GLN A 71 4.90 21.83 -17.49
CA GLN A 71 5.77 20.72 -17.05
C GLN A 71 5.86 19.56 -18.05
N GLY A 72 5.13 19.63 -19.16
CA GLY A 72 5.09 18.56 -20.17
C GLY A 72 4.46 17.27 -19.63
N MET A 73 3.50 17.36 -18.71
CA MET A 73 2.82 16.24 -18.09
C MET A 73 1.41 16.03 -18.68
N SER A 74 0.98 14.77 -18.69
CA SER A 74 -0.44 14.46 -18.95
C SER A 74 -1.31 14.93 -17.80
N MET A 75 -2.49 15.48 -18.12
CA MET A 75 -3.43 15.99 -17.12
C MET A 75 -3.99 14.84 -16.27
N PRO A 76 -3.83 14.87 -14.95
CA PRO A 76 -4.44 13.91 -14.06
C PRO A 76 -5.95 14.15 -13.96
N LYS A 77 -6.67 13.16 -13.41
CA LYS A 77 -8.07 13.35 -13.01
C LYS A 77 -8.13 14.31 -11.84
N ILE A 78 -9.19 15.09 -11.76
CA ILE A 78 -9.41 16.05 -10.67
C ILE A 78 -10.64 15.58 -9.89
N ASN A 79 -10.47 15.41 -8.57
CA ASN A 79 -11.54 15.08 -7.66
C ASN A 79 -11.72 16.20 -6.62
N ILE A 80 -12.93 16.27 -6.05
CA ILE A 80 -13.27 17.19 -4.97
C ILE A 80 -13.78 16.40 -3.76
N ILE A 81 -13.38 16.83 -2.55
CA ILE A 81 -13.97 16.44 -1.28
C ILE A 81 -14.78 17.62 -0.75
N TYR A 82 -16.03 17.37 -0.40
CA TYR A 82 -16.91 18.39 0.18
C TYR A 82 -16.66 18.58 1.68
N ASP A 83 -15.46 19.01 2.00
CA ASP A 83 -14.98 19.30 3.35
C ASP A 83 -14.36 20.71 3.37
N ASP A 84 -14.51 21.42 4.50
CA ASP A 84 -14.01 22.78 4.69
C ASP A 84 -12.55 22.85 5.17
N SER A 85 -11.88 21.68 5.35
CA SER A 85 -10.45 21.61 5.65
C SER A 85 -9.61 22.16 4.50
N LEU A 86 -8.37 22.55 4.81
CA LEU A 86 -7.36 22.91 3.81
C LEU A 86 -6.56 21.66 3.48
N ASN A 87 -7.07 20.84 2.56
CA ASN A 87 -6.43 19.58 2.21
C ASN A 87 -6.36 19.38 0.69
N ALA A 88 -5.22 18.88 0.25
CA ALA A 88 -4.96 18.45 -1.12
C ALA A 88 -4.07 17.21 -1.09
N PHE A 89 -4.24 16.28 -2.02
CA PHE A 89 -3.33 15.16 -2.19
C PHE A 89 -3.41 14.56 -3.58
N ALA A 90 -2.31 13.93 -3.99
CA ALA A 90 -2.23 13.15 -5.20
C ALA A 90 -2.45 11.66 -4.89
N SER A 91 -3.05 10.93 -5.83
CA SER A 91 -3.24 9.48 -5.77
C SER A 91 -3.09 8.85 -7.16
N GLY A 92 -3.06 7.50 -7.19
CA GLY A 92 -2.89 6.76 -8.44
C GLY A 92 -1.48 6.22 -8.62
N ILE A 93 -1.31 5.28 -9.57
CA ILE A 93 -0.06 4.52 -9.77
C ILE A 93 0.54 4.77 -11.15
N ASN A 94 -0.26 5.18 -12.10
CA ASN A 94 0.13 5.41 -13.48
C ASN A 94 -0.65 6.56 -14.12
N ASP A 95 -0.25 7.00 -15.31
CA ASP A 95 -0.81 8.14 -16.02
C ASP A 95 -2.33 8.06 -16.24
N ARG A 96 -2.91 6.85 -16.28
CA ARG A 96 -4.36 6.65 -16.44
C ARG A 96 -5.14 6.79 -15.14
N THR A 97 -4.45 6.62 -14.01
CA THR A 97 -5.06 6.58 -12.67
C THR A 97 -4.66 7.75 -11.79
N TYR A 98 -3.64 8.54 -12.18
CA TYR A 98 -3.26 9.72 -11.41
C TYR A 98 -4.44 10.66 -11.23
N THR A 99 -4.64 11.07 -10.00
CA THR A 99 -5.76 11.91 -9.57
C THR A 99 -5.23 12.92 -8.55
N ILE A 100 -5.59 14.20 -8.73
CA ILE A 100 -5.41 15.24 -7.72
C ILE A 100 -6.76 15.43 -7.05
N THR A 101 -6.79 15.34 -5.74
CA THR A 101 -7.99 15.55 -4.93
C THR A 101 -7.82 16.81 -4.10
N LEU A 102 -8.76 17.72 -4.21
CA LEU A 102 -8.79 19.00 -3.50
C LEU A 102 -10.04 19.06 -2.61
N SER A 103 -9.91 19.57 -1.39
CA SER A 103 -11.06 19.86 -0.55
C SER A 103 -11.77 21.14 -1.03
N ARG A 104 -13.07 21.25 -0.74
CA ARG A 104 -13.83 22.48 -0.99
C ARG A 104 -13.21 23.67 -0.27
N GLY A 105 -12.75 23.47 0.96
CA GLY A 105 -12.13 24.50 1.78
C GLY A 105 -10.89 25.12 1.14
N ILE A 106 -9.98 24.31 0.56
CA ILE A 106 -8.77 24.83 -0.08
C ILE A 106 -9.11 25.63 -1.36
N ILE A 107 -10.08 25.15 -2.15
CA ILE A 107 -10.51 25.83 -3.37
C ILE A 107 -11.14 27.19 -3.08
N GLN A 108 -11.87 27.31 -1.98
CA GLN A 108 -12.59 28.55 -1.61
C GLN A 108 -11.72 29.58 -0.89
N LYS A 109 -10.76 29.11 -0.06
CA LYS A 109 -9.97 29.99 0.82
C LYS A 109 -8.70 30.49 0.17
N LEU A 110 -8.10 29.75 -0.76
CA LEU A 110 -6.87 30.15 -1.41
C LEU A 110 -7.14 31.00 -2.66
N ASN A 111 -6.29 31.99 -2.88
CA ASN A 111 -6.22 32.73 -4.14
C ASN A 111 -5.61 31.86 -5.25
N ASP A 112 -5.49 32.37 -6.47
CA ASP A 112 -5.00 31.60 -7.62
C ASP A 112 -3.54 31.19 -7.46
N GLU A 113 -2.67 32.10 -6.97
CA GLU A 113 -1.25 31.84 -6.80
C GLU A 113 -0.98 30.81 -5.71
N GLU A 114 -1.71 30.91 -4.59
CA GLU A 114 -1.61 29.96 -3.48
C GLU A 114 -2.12 28.57 -3.90
N LEU A 115 -3.25 28.53 -4.62
CA LEU A 115 -3.81 27.26 -5.08
C LEU A 115 -2.93 26.63 -6.16
N GLU A 116 -2.35 27.43 -7.06
CA GLU A 116 -1.38 26.98 -8.06
C GLU A 116 -0.14 26.36 -7.39
N ALA A 117 0.38 26.99 -6.33
CA ALA A 117 1.52 26.45 -5.58
C ALA A 117 1.21 25.08 -4.97
N VAL A 118 0.03 24.92 -4.36
CA VAL A 118 -0.39 23.63 -3.80
C VAL A 118 -0.56 22.58 -4.90
N ILE A 119 -1.25 22.91 -5.99
CA ILE A 119 -1.42 21.99 -7.13
C ILE A 119 -0.06 21.61 -7.72
N GLY A 120 0.84 22.57 -7.89
CA GLY A 120 2.21 22.33 -8.38
C GLY A 120 3.01 21.39 -7.48
N HIS A 121 2.83 21.49 -6.16
CA HIS A 121 3.41 20.58 -5.20
C HIS A 121 2.90 19.15 -5.41
N GLU A 122 1.59 18.96 -5.52
CA GLU A 122 0.97 17.63 -5.75
C GLU A 122 1.36 17.05 -7.12
N LEU A 123 1.46 17.88 -8.17
CA LEU A 123 1.94 17.45 -9.49
C LEU A 123 3.40 16.97 -9.43
N THR A 124 4.22 17.58 -8.58
CA THR A 124 5.61 17.17 -8.39
C THR A 124 5.68 15.74 -7.81
N HIS A 125 4.82 15.40 -6.87
CA HIS A 125 4.72 14.02 -6.33
C HIS A 125 4.30 13.00 -7.39
N ILE A 126 3.36 13.37 -8.28
CA ILE A 126 3.00 12.52 -9.42
C ILE A 126 4.19 12.33 -10.36
N ARG A 127 4.87 13.43 -10.74
CA ARG A 127 6.04 13.40 -11.62
C ARG A 127 7.18 12.55 -11.08
N ASN A 128 7.46 12.67 -9.79
CA ASN A 128 8.51 11.88 -9.10
C ASN A 128 8.09 10.44 -8.82
N ARG A 129 6.82 10.08 -9.07
CA ARG A 129 6.24 8.78 -8.77
C ARG A 129 6.23 8.42 -7.28
N ASP A 130 6.32 9.41 -6.39
CA ASP A 130 6.33 9.23 -4.94
C ASP A 130 5.05 8.55 -4.44
N VAL A 131 3.91 8.95 -5.02
CA VAL A 131 2.60 8.34 -4.76
C VAL A 131 2.60 6.83 -5.02
N ARG A 132 3.24 6.40 -6.10
CA ARG A 132 3.38 4.99 -6.44
C ARG A 132 4.20 4.23 -5.39
N LEU A 133 5.32 4.81 -4.94
CA LEU A 133 6.17 4.21 -3.90
C LEU A 133 5.41 4.11 -2.58
N LEU A 134 4.67 5.16 -2.19
CA LEU A 134 3.86 5.15 -0.99
C LEU A 134 2.82 4.01 -1.01
N ILE A 135 2.07 3.87 -2.10
CA ILE A 135 1.06 2.83 -2.25
C ILE A 135 1.69 1.43 -2.19
N ILE A 136 2.79 1.22 -2.89
CA ILE A 136 3.52 -0.05 -2.84
C ILE A 136 3.96 -0.35 -1.40
N SER A 137 4.51 0.64 -0.70
CA SER A 137 4.96 0.49 0.69
C SER A 137 3.81 0.12 1.63
N ILE A 138 2.64 0.77 1.52
CA ILE A 138 1.45 0.46 2.33
C ILE A 138 0.98 -0.97 2.08
N VAL A 139 0.98 -1.42 0.81
CA VAL A 139 0.61 -2.79 0.47
C VAL A 139 1.57 -3.80 1.09
N PHE A 140 2.88 -3.54 1.02
CA PHE A 140 3.87 -4.39 1.65
C PHE A 140 3.70 -4.45 3.18
N VAL A 141 3.54 -3.30 3.84
CA VAL A 141 3.29 -3.25 5.29
C VAL A 141 2.04 -4.04 5.66
N GLY A 142 0.96 -3.91 4.87
CA GLY A 142 -0.27 -4.69 5.08
C GLY A 142 -0.06 -6.20 4.96
N ILE A 143 0.69 -6.66 3.96
CA ILE A 143 1.03 -8.06 3.78
C ILE A 143 1.84 -8.59 4.99
N PHE A 144 2.85 -7.82 5.44
CA PHE A 144 3.65 -8.21 6.60
C PHE A 144 2.85 -8.27 7.88
N SER A 145 1.97 -7.30 8.10
CA SER A 145 1.06 -7.30 9.26
C SER A 145 0.18 -8.54 9.27
N MET A 146 -0.43 -8.87 8.13
CA MET A 146 -1.27 -10.07 7.98
C MET A 146 -0.48 -11.37 8.22
N LEU A 147 0.72 -11.49 7.65
CA LEU A 147 1.57 -12.67 7.86
C LEU A 147 1.97 -12.82 9.32
N THR A 148 2.30 -11.73 10.00
CA THR A 148 2.61 -11.73 11.43
C THR A 148 1.43 -12.19 12.26
N GLU A 149 0.23 -11.72 11.96
CA GLU A 149 -1.00 -12.07 12.66
C GLU A 149 -1.36 -13.56 12.47
N ILE A 150 -1.29 -14.06 11.23
CA ILE A 150 -1.51 -15.48 10.92
C ILE A 150 -0.50 -16.36 11.67
N THR A 151 0.77 -15.94 11.70
CA THR A 151 1.82 -16.68 12.38
C THR A 151 1.60 -16.71 13.89
N PHE A 152 1.26 -15.56 14.47
CA PHE A 152 0.95 -15.46 15.89
C PHE A 152 -0.26 -16.35 16.27
N TYR A 153 -1.32 -16.29 15.44
CA TYR A 153 -2.49 -17.15 15.62
C TYR A 153 -2.13 -18.64 15.54
N ALA A 154 -1.37 -19.04 14.53
CA ALA A 154 -0.93 -20.42 14.36
C ALA A 154 -0.13 -20.93 15.59
N ILE A 155 0.80 -20.11 16.09
CA ILE A 155 1.64 -20.46 17.25
C ILE A 155 0.81 -20.60 18.53
N THR A 156 -0.10 -19.66 18.78
CA THR A 156 -0.93 -19.68 19.99
C THR A 156 -1.89 -20.86 20.00
N HIS A 157 -2.47 -21.22 18.85
CA HIS A 157 -3.44 -22.32 18.74
C HIS A 157 -2.76 -23.70 18.68
N ILE A 158 -1.59 -23.81 18.06
CA ILE A 158 -0.80 -25.07 18.05
C ILE A 158 -0.27 -25.37 19.46
N ARG A 159 0.13 -24.36 20.23
CA ARG A 159 0.63 -24.52 21.58
C ARG A 159 -0.41 -25.03 22.57
N VAL A 160 -1.68 -24.70 22.37
CA VAL A 160 -2.79 -25.17 23.23
C VAL A 160 -3.13 -26.65 22.97
N ARG A 161 -2.85 -27.16 21.76
CA ARG A 161 -3.21 -28.53 21.38
C ARG A 161 -2.07 -29.57 21.53
N SER A 162 -0.84 -29.11 21.68
CA SER A 162 0.33 -29.98 21.77
C SER A 162 1.01 -29.84 23.14
N ASN A 163 0.78 -30.81 23.99
CA ASN A 163 1.56 -31.02 25.22
C ASN A 163 2.91 -31.70 24.90
N SER A 164 3.40 -31.61 23.68
CA SER A 164 4.65 -32.17 23.21
C SER A 164 5.65 -31.09 22.84
N LYS A 165 6.82 -31.18 23.46
CA LYS A 165 8.04 -30.38 23.20
C LYS A 165 8.45 -30.46 21.73
N GLY A 166 8.04 -29.50 20.92
CA GLY A 166 8.45 -29.39 19.53
C GLY A 166 8.91 -27.97 19.20
N SER A 167 10.20 -27.83 18.89
CA SER A 167 10.88 -26.56 18.56
C SER A 167 10.47 -25.92 17.21
N GLY A 168 9.55 -26.54 16.46
CA GLY A 168 9.16 -26.09 15.12
C GLY A 168 8.59 -24.66 15.06
N GLY A 169 7.89 -24.23 16.11
CA GLY A 169 7.37 -22.85 16.17
C GLY A 169 8.46 -21.78 16.25
N ILE A 170 9.59 -22.10 16.88
CA ILE A 170 10.72 -21.17 17.04
C ILE A 170 11.39 -20.90 15.70
N PHE A 171 11.51 -21.90 14.81
CA PHE A 171 12.12 -21.73 13.49
C PHE A 171 11.29 -20.85 12.57
N ILE A 172 9.96 -20.91 12.65
CA ILE A 172 9.05 -20.04 11.92
C ILE A 172 9.22 -18.59 12.40
N PHE A 173 9.34 -18.38 13.71
CA PHE A 173 9.60 -17.06 14.30
C PHE A 173 10.93 -16.46 13.84
N ILE A 174 11.99 -17.26 13.87
CA ILE A 174 13.32 -16.85 13.43
C ILE A 174 13.32 -16.54 11.94
N PHE A 175 12.65 -17.32 11.11
CA PHE A 175 12.56 -17.09 9.67
C PHE A 175 11.82 -15.79 9.35
N ILE A 176 10.70 -15.52 10.01
CA ILE A 176 9.93 -14.25 9.82
C ILE A 176 10.75 -13.06 10.32
N ALA A 177 11.40 -13.17 11.48
CA ALA A 177 12.26 -12.11 12.00
C ALA A 177 13.43 -11.79 11.08
N LEU A 178 14.07 -12.83 10.49
CA LEU A 178 15.13 -12.66 9.50
C LEU A 178 14.62 -12.05 8.20
N LEU A 179 13.42 -12.41 7.75
CA LEU A 179 12.80 -11.82 6.57
C LEU A 179 12.52 -10.32 6.77
N ILE A 180 11.96 -9.96 7.94
CA ILE A 180 11.71 -8.56 8.31
C ILE A 180 13.02 -7.79 8.40
N ALA A 181 14.06 -8.36 9.02
CA ALA A 181 15.38 -7.76 9.12
C ALA A 181 16.04 -7.57 7.75
N ALA A 182 15.94 -8.54 6.84
CA ALA A 182 16.49 -8.46 5.49
C ALA A 182 15.82 -7.36 4.67
N ILE A 183 14.50 -7.19 4.81
CA ILE A 183 13.76 -6.14 4.13
C ILE A 183 14.07 -4.77 4.75
N GLY A 184 14.14 -4.67 6.09
CA GLY A 184 14.58 -3.46 6.76
C GLY A 184 15.99 -3.02 6.32
N PHE A 185 16.89 -3.97 6.11
CA PHE A 185 18.24 -3.70 5.58
C PHE A 185 18.22 -3.19 4.14
N LEU A 186 17.35 -3.74 3.27
CA LEU A 186 17.19 -3.29 1.88
C LEU A 186 16.63 -1.85 1.77
N PHE A 187 15.82 -1.42 2.75
CA PHE A 187 15.30 -0.05 2.77
C PHE A 187 16.23 0.95 3.49
N ALA A 188 17.22 0.47 4.25
CA ALA A 188 18.17 1.31 4.98
C ALA A 188 19.48 1.55 4.18
N SER A 189 19.71 0.80 3.10
CA SER A 189 20.85 0.96 2.21
C SER A 189 20.47 1.71 0.93
#